data_dcc77e2135d1970356af83f23d9131f8
#
_entry.id   dcc77e2135d1970356af83f23d9131f8
#
_cell.length_a   1.000
_cell.length_b   1.000
_cell.length_c   1.000
_cell.angle_alpha   90.00
_cell.angle_beta   90.00
_cell.angle_gamma   90.00
#
_symmetry.space_group_name_H-M   'P 1'
#
loop_
_entity.id
_entity.type
_entity.pdbx_description
1 polymer ?
#
loop_
_entity_poly.entity_id
_entity_poly.type
_entity_poly.pdbx_seq_one_letter_code
_entity_poly.pdbx_strand_id
1 'polypeptide(L)'
;MISCPYSEVPGKPRDEQFREARQQMLARQFSDYEDDIRSHLSGMLPSEHFQFDRDVASITVNRWAHGYTVAGPAGTAEIGRQPFGRITIANADSAPAADALEAMMMGHRAVGELNEAYI
;
A
#
# COMPACT_ATOMS: atom_id res chain seq x y z
N MET A 1 2.88 -4.34 14.49
CA MET A 1 2.83 -4.51 13.02
C MET A 1 4.11 -3.93 12.44
N ILE A 2 4.84 -4.72 11.66
CA ILE A 2 6.05 -4.28 10.95
C ILE A 2 5.65 -4.06 9.50
N SER A 3 5.97 -2.90 8.94
CA SER A 3 5.69 -2.55 7.55
C SER A 3 7.01 -2.41 6.79
N CYS A 4 7.14 -3.16 5.70
CA CYS A 4 8.32 -3.12 4.84
C CYS A 4 7.91 -2.60 3.45
N PRO A 5 8.10 -1.31 3.15
CA PRO A 5 7.85 -0.80 1.81
C PRO A 5 8.92 -1.29 0.84
N TYR A 6 8.49 -1.75 -0.33
CA TYR A 6 9.35 -2.14 -1.44
C TYR A 6 9.14 -1.13 -2.58
N SER A 7 9.97 -0.10 -2.67
CA SER A 7 9.74 0.94 -3.67
C SER A 7 10.99 1.54 -4.30
N GLU A 8 12.18 1.19 -3.84
CA GLU A 8 13.37 1.90 -4.31
C GLU A 8 14.38 0.95 -4.96
N VAL A 9 14.44 1.01 -6.28
CA VAL A 9 15.55 0.49 -7.07
C VAL A 9 16.22 1.69 -7.74
N PRO A 10 17.32 2.22 -7.18
CA PRO A 10 17.96 3.43 -7.70
C PRO A 10 18.31 3.34 -9.18
N GLY A 11 18.14 4.43 -9.91
CA GLY A 11 18.57 4.55 -11.31
C GLY A 11 17.58 4.03 -12.36
N LYS A 12 16.42 3.52 -11.98
CA LYS A 12 15.36 3.09 -12.90
C LYS A 12 14.18 4.05 -12.95
N PRO A 13 13.41 4.10 -14.06
CA PRO A 13 12.12 4.78 -14.09
C PRO A 13 11.18 4.25 -13.00
N ARG A 14 10.29 5.11 -12.50
CA ARG A 14 9.45 4.82 -11.32
C ARG A 14 8.52 3.62 -11.52
N ASP A 15 7.93 3.48 -12.69
CA ASP A 15 7.06 2.35 -13.05
C ASP A 15 7.80 1.02 -13.11
N GLU A 16 9.05 1.02 -13.55
CA GLU A 16 9.92 -0.15 -13.53
C GLU A 16 10.32 -0.52 -12.11
N GLN A 17 10.64 0.47 -11.27
CA GLN A 17 10.93 0.25 -9.85
C GLN A 17 9.78 -0.46 -9.14
N PHE A 18 8.55 -0.01 -9.32
CA PHE A 18 7.38 -0.62 -8.70
C PHE A 18 7.11 -2.04 -9.20
N ARG A 19 7.30 -2.28 -10.48
CA ARG A 19 7.14 -3.62 -11.07
C ARG A 19 8.16 -4.60 -10.50
N GLU A 20 9.41 -4.20 -10.44
CA GLU A 20 10.50 -5.02 -9.90
C GLU A 20 10.35 -5.27 -8.41
N ALA A 21 10.06 -4.23 -7.63
CA ALA A 21 9.81 -4.35 -6.19
C ALA A 21 8.65 -5.31 -5.89
N ARG A 22 7.58 -5.27 -6.69
CA ARG A 22 6.46 -6.21 -6.57
C ARG A 22 6.89 -7.65 -6.88
N GLN A 23 7.68 -7.85 -7.93
CA GLN A 23 8.20 -9.17 -8.27
C GLN A 23 9.09 -9.72 -7.16
N GLN A 24 9.99 -8.91 -6.61
CA GLN A 24 10.84 -9.28 -5.48
C GLN A 24 10.01 -9.65 -4.25
N MET A 25 9.03 -8.84 -3.89
CA MET A 25 8.13 -9.11 -2.76
C MET A 25 7.37 -10.44 -2.93
N LEU A 26 6.87 -10.71 -4.13
CA LEU A 26 6.11 -11.94 -4.41
C LEU A 26 7.00 -13.19 -4.48
N ALA A 27 8.27 -13.03 -4.87
CA ALA A 27 9.24 -14.12 -4.96
C ALA A 27 9.79 -14.57 -3.59
N ARG A 28 9.73 -13.70 -2.55
CA ARG A 28 10.23 -14.03 -1.22
C ARG A 28 9.45 -15.18 -0.60
N GLN A 29 10.17 -16.09 0.05
CA GLN A 29 9.60 -17.17 0.85
C GLN A 29 9.19 -16.69 2.24
N PHE A 30 8.34 -17.46 2.93
CA PHE A 30 7.94 -17.12 4.31
C PHE A 30 9.15 -17.06 5.25
N SER A 31 10.09 -17.97 5.10
CA SER A 31 11.34 -18.01 5.88
C SER A 31 12.13 -16.70 5.81
N ASP A 32 12.17 -16.05 4.64
CA ASP A 32 12.90 -14.78 4.49
C ASP A 32 12.28 -13.67 5.33
N TYR A 33 10.96 -13.67 5.47
CA TYR A 33 10.25 -12.72 6.35
C TYR A 33 10.44 -13.08 7.83
N GLU A 34 10.41 -14.36 8.16
CA GLU A 34 10.66 -14.82 9.53
C GLU A 34 12.05 -14.43 10.00
N ASP A 35 13.08 -14.64 9.18
CA ASP A 35 14.46 -14.27 9.47
C ASP A 35 14.64 -12.76 9.65
N ASP A 36 14.01 -11.95 8.80
CA ASP A 36 14.01 -10.51 8.93
C ASP A 36 13.36 -10.05 10.25
N ILE A 37 12.19 -10.59 10.58
CA ILE A 37 11.47 -10.26 11.81
C ILE A 37 12.28 -10.70 13.04
N ARG A 38 12.85 -11.89 13.01
CA ARG A 38 13.72 -12.41 14.06
C ARG A 38 14.91 -11.48 14.29
N SER A 39 15.60 -11.12 13.21
CA SER A 39 16.74 -10.21 13.27
C SER A 39 16.37 -8.84 13.85
N HIS A 40 15.29 -8.24 13.37
CA HIS A 40 14.85 -6.94 13.84
C HIS A 40 14.45 -6.96 15.32
N LEU A 41 13.62 -7.91 15.73
CA LEU A 41 13.17 -8.00 17.12
C LEU A 41 14.33 -8.30 18.08
N SER A 42 15.23 -9.21 17.71
CA SER A 42 16.42 -9.52 18.52
C SER A 42 17.42 -8.37 18.58
N GLY A 43 17.45 -7.50 17.57
CA GLY A 43 18.28 -6.29 17.59
C GLY A 43 17.67 -5.13 18.38
N MET A 44 16.34 -5.10 18.55
CA MET A 44 15.62 -4.04 19.26
C MET A 44 15.37 -4.35 20.75
N LEU A 45 15.26 -5.64 21.10
CA LEU A 45 14.88 -6.08 22.42
C LEU A 45 16.05 -6.75 23.13
N PRO A 46 16.30 -6.43 24.43
CA PRO A 46 17.37 -7.05 25.19
C PRO A 46 17.19 -8.57 25.32
N SER A 47 18.27 -9.32 25.09
CA SER A 47 18.24 -10.80 25.09
C SER A 47 17.88 -11.44 26.43
N GLU A 48 18.07 -10.70 27.54
CA GLU A 48 17.66 -11.15 28.88
C GLU A 48 16.15 -11.10 29.09
N HIS A 49 15.40 -10.32 28.27
CA HIS A 49 13.96 -10.17 28.39
C HIS A 49 13.18 -10.77 27.23
N PHE A 50 13.83 -10.96 26.07
CA PHE A 50 13.19 -11.43 24.86
C PHE A 50 13.94 -12.60 24.23
N GLN A 51 13.19 -13.67 23.92
CA GLN A 51 13.65 -14.81 23.14
C GLN A 51 12.61 -15.11 22.06
N PHE A 52 12.99 -15.00 20.80
CA PHE A 52 12.06 -15.11 19.67
C PHE A 52 11.21 -16.38 19.72
N ASP A 53 11.83 -17.55 19.90
CA ASP A 53 11.13 -18.84 19.87
C ASP A 53 10.22 -19.09 21.09
N ARG A 54 10.43 -18.34 22.16
CA ARG A 54 9.58 -18.38 23.35
C ARG A 54 8.43 -17.37 23.29
N ASP A 55 8.73 -16.15 22.80
CA ASP A 55 7.86 -14.99 22.98
C ASP A 55 7.04 -14.65 21.74
N VAL A 56 7.39 -15.18 20.55
CA VAL A 56 6.64 -15.00 19.32
C VAL A 56 5.78 -16.24 19.05
N ALA A 57 4.49 -16.12 19.29
CA ALA A 57 3.55 -17.24 19.14
C ALA A 57 3.23 -17.54 17.66
N SER A 58 3.18 -16.52 16.82
CA SER A 58 2.89 -16.68 15.38
C SER A 58 3.29 -15.44 14.59
N ILE A 59 3.51 -15.65 13.29
CA ILE A 59 3.76 -14.59 12.31
C ILE A 59 2.73 -14.70 11.19
N THR A 60 2.12 -13.58 10.83
CA THR A 60 1.28 -13.46 9.65
C THR A 60 1.92 -12.47 8.69
N VAL A 61 2.10 -12.89 7.44
CA VAL A 61 2.67 -12.04 6.38
C VAL A 61 1.59 -11.69 5.38
N ASN A 62 1.18 -10.43 5.37
CA ASN A 62 0.27 -9.88 4.37
C ASN A 62 1.08 -9.17 3.28
N ARG A 63 0.93 -9.61 2.04
CA ARG A 63 1.61 -9.05 0.87
C ARG A 63 0.61 -8.26 0.02
N TRP A 64 0.77 -6.95 0.01
CA TRP A 64 -0.08 -6.05 -0.76
C TRP A 64 0.63 -5.66 -2.05
N ALA A 65 0.03 -5.99 -3.18
CA ALA A 65 0.58 -5.66 -4.50
C ALA A 65 0.61 -4.14 -4.75
N HIS A 66 -0.30 -3.41 -4.11
CA HIS A 66 -0.37 -1.95 -4.12
C HIS A 66 -0.54 -1.47 -2.67
N GLY A 67 0.30 -0.54 -2.26
CA GLY A 67 0.23 0.07 -0.93
C GLY A 67 -0.48 1.41 -0.98
N TYR A 68 0.30 2.48 -1.06
CA TYR A 68 -0.23 3.83 -1.13
C TYR A 68 -0.40 4.30 -2.56
N THR A 69 -1.41 5.13 -2.80
CA THR A 69 -1.52 5.92 -4.04
C THR A 69 -0.28 6.77 -4.20
N VAL A 70 0.36 6.67 -5.34
CA VAL A 70 1.49 7.51 -5.70
C VAL A 70 0.99 8.65 -6.58
N ALA A 71 1.32 9.88 -6.22
CA ALA A 71 1.03 11.03 -7.08
C ALA A 71 1.60 10.77 -8.48
N GLY A 72 0.72 10.57 -9.44
CA GLY A 72 1.05 10.44 -10.85
C GLY A 72 1.40 11.79 -11.49
N PRO A 73 1.67 11.80 -12.81
CA PRO A 73 1.72 13.05 -13.56
C PRO A 73 0.47 13.92 -13.31
N ALA A 74 0.61 15.23 -13.48
CA ALA A 74 -0.52 16.16 -13.34
C ALA A 74 -1.71 15.69 -14.20
N GLY A 75 -2.90 15.67 -13.63
CA GLY A 75 -4.13 15.22 -14.29
C GLY A 75 -4.45 13.73 -14.15
N THR A 76 -3.59 12.89 -13.56
CA THR A 76 -3.87 11.46 -13.41
C THR A 76 -5.07 11.19 -12.50
N ALA A 77 -5.19 11.92 -11.40
CA ALA A 77 -6.32 11.79 -10.49
C ALA A 77 -7.63 12.24 -11.15
N GLU A 78 -7.60 13.30 -11.95
CA GLU A 78 -8.74 13.82 -12.71
C GLU A 78 -9.23 12.81 -13.75
N ILE A 79 -8.32 12.13 -14.44
CA ILE A 79 -8.66 11.02 -15.35
C ILE A 79 -9.31 9.86 -14.56
N GLY A 80 -8.73 9.50 -13.43
CA GLY A 80 -9.25 8.44 -12.54
C GLY A 80 -10.63 8.75 -11.93
N ARG A 81 -11.07 10.01 -11.97
CA ARG A 81 -12.39 10.43 -11.47
C ARG A 81 -13.49 10.42 -12.53
N GLN A 82 -13.14 10.26 -13.82
CA GLN A 82 -14.14 10.33 -14.89
C GLN A 82 -15.18 9.23 -14.72
N PRO A 83 -16.47 9.55 -14.66
CA PRO A 83 -17.51 8.55 -14.54
C PRO A 83 -17.62 7.75 -15.84
N PHE A 84 -17.97 6.48 -15.71
CA PHE A 84 -18.28 5.61 -16.84
C PHE A 84 -19.78 5.31 -16.88
N GLY A 85 -20.51 6.07 -17.67
CA GLY A 85 -21.98 6.02 -17.68
C GLY A 85 -22.53 6.36 -16.28
N ARG A 86 -23.25 5.40 -15.67
CA ARG A 86 -23.84 5.51 -14.31
C ARG A 86 -22.90 5.01 -13.20
N ILE A 87 -21.64 4.77 -13.49
CA ILE A 87 -20.65 4.32 -12.53
C ILE A 87 -19.73 5.49 -12.19
N THR A 88 -19.72 5.90 -10.93
CA THR A 88 -18.79 6.88 -10.39
C THR A 88 -17.68 6.18 -9.59
N ILE A 89 -16.50 6.76 -9.59
CA ILE A 89 -15.30 6.17 -8.99
C ILE A 89 -15.04 6.80 -7.63
N ALA A 90 -15.03 5.97 -6.58
CA ALA A 90 -14.90 6.39 -5.20
C ALA A 90 -13.81 5.59 -4.49
N ASN A 91 -12.57 5.70 -4.94
CA ASN A 91 -11.45 4.99 -4.32
C ASN A 91 -10.28 5.93 -4.01
N ALA A 92 -9.32 5.47 -3.22
CA ALA A 92 -8.13 6.23 -2.87
C ALA A 92 -7.27 6.60 -4.08
N ASP A 93 -7.27 5.77 -5.15
CA ASP A 93 -6.48 6.05 -6.37
C ASP A 93 -7.02 7.22 -7.19
N SER A 94 -8.28 7.62 -6.98
CA SER A 94 -8.86 8.82 -7.56
C SER A 94 -8.60 10.09 -6.74
N ALA A 95 -7.92 9.96 -5.60
CA ALA A 95 -7.57 11.06 -4.70
C ALA A 95 -6.23 11.71 -5.11
N PRO A 96 -6.03 13.00 -4.77
CA PRO A 96 -4.76 13.68 -5.01
C PRO A 96 -3.63 13.23 -4.06
N ALA A 97 -3.99 12.64 -2.92
CA ALA A 97 -3.04 12.20 -1.90
C ALA A 97 -3.50 10.88 -1.25
N ALA A 98 -2.55 10.14 -0.71
CA ALA A 98 -2.76 8.83 -0.11
C ALA A 98 -3.07 8.94 1.39
N ASP A 99 -4.23 9.48 1.72
CA ASP A 99 -4.71 9.51 3.11
C ASP A 99 -6.21 9.19 3.23
N ALA A 100 -6.64 8.91 4.46
CA ALA A 100 -8.00 8.49 4.74
C ALA A 100 -9.04 9.60 4.49
N LEU A 101 -8.69 10.86 4.76
CA LEU A 101 -9.58 11.99 4.54
C LEU A 101 -9.85 12.17 3.04
N GLU A 102 -8.80 12.13 2.23
CA GLU A 102 -8.92 12.21 0.77
C GLU A 102 -9.77 11.06 0.21
N ALA A 103 -9.58 9.85 0.70
CA ALA A 103 -10.42 8.71 0.30
C ALA A 103 -11.91 8.92 0.65
N MET A 104 -12.21 9.48 1.83
CA MET A 104 -13.57 9.84 2.23
C MET A 104 -14.16 10.96 1.35
N MET A 105 -13.36 11.97 1.00
CA MET A 105 -13.76 13.05 0.09
C MET A 105 -14.11 12.53 -1.31
N MET A 106 -13.36 11.52 -1.80
CA MET A 106 -13.69 10.85 -3.07
C MET A 106 -15.02 10.10 -3.01
N GLY A 107 -15.33 9.47 -1.88
CA GLY A 107 -16.63 8.85 -1.66
C GLY A 107 -17.78 9.86 -1.69
N HIS A 108 -17.65 10.96 -0.97
CA HIS A 108 -18.62 12.04 -0.94
C HIS A 108 -18.85 12.65 -2.34
N ARG A 109 -17.78 12.94 -3.06
CA ARG A 109 -17.83 13.45 -4.44
C ARG A 109 -18.61 12.50 -5.36
N ALA A 110 -18.28 11.21 -5.35
CA ALA A 110 -18.89 10.21 -6.23
C ALA A 110 -20.41 10.08 -6.00
N VAL A 111 -20.85 10.19 -4.76
CA VAL A 111 -22.29 10.22 -4.42
C VAL A 111 -22.94 11.53 -4.92
N GLY A 112 -22.27 12.68 -4.79
CA GLY A 112 -22.74 13.96 -5.33
C GLY A 112 -22.94 13.91 -6.84
N GLU A 113 -21.98 13.37 -7.57
CA GLU A 113 -22.04 13.20 -9.04
C GLU A 113 -23.24 12.35 -9.49
N LEU A 114 -23.57 11.29 -8.73
CA LEU A 114 -24.75 10.48 -9.02
C LEU A 114 -26.04 11.26 -8.79
N ASN A 115 -26.12 12.03 -7.71
CA ASN A 115 -27.30 12.83 -7.40
C ASN A 115 -27.55 13.90 -8.45
N GLU A 116 -26.49 14.62 -8.88
CA GLU A 116 -26.59 15.67 -9.92
C GLU A 116 -26.97 15.10 -11.30
N ALA A 117 -26.55 13.89 -11.62
CA ALA A 117 -26.79 13.30 -12.92
C ALA A 117 -28.18 12.64 -13.05
N TYR A 118 -28.85 12.31 -11.93
CA TYR A 118 -30.03 11.44 -11.96
C TYR A 118 -31.22 11.90 -11.09
N ILE A 119 -31.14 13.06 -10.51
CA ILE A 119 -32.26 13.77 -9.85
C ILE A 119 -32.65 15.00 -10.67
#